data_62111f8a92c48ad78ed1c5a02162f721
#
_entry.id   62111f8a92c48ad78ed1c5a02162f721
#
_cell.length_a   1.000
_cell.length_b   1.000
_cell.length_c   1.000
_cell.angle_alpha   90.00
_cell.angle_beta   90.00
_cell.angle_gamma   90.00
#
_symmetry.space_group_name_H-M   'P 1'
#
loop_
_entity.id
_entity.type
_entity.pdbx_description
1 polymer ?
#
loop_
_entity_poly.entity_id
_entity_poly.type
_entity_poly.pdbx_seq_one_letter_code
_entity_poly.pdbx_strand_id
1 'polypeptide(L)'
;MRELADRGRIDRLMQAFGRAAGREVRVYFLGGTTAVLMGWRPTTIDVDFVVRPEDDALLRAVPELKERLQINLETASPADFIPVPEGWEDRGVFISRVARVTFYHYDLYAQAMAKVERGHAQDRADVREMLSRGLIERGRALEYFRQMEPRLYRFPAIDAPTFRRAVEEMFGSPKRQSG
;
A
#
# COMPACT_ATOMS: atom_id res chain seq x y z
N MET A 1 22.73 9.32 7.18
CA MET A 1 21.74 9.37 6.07
C MET A 1 21.13 7.99 5.92
N ARG A 2 19.81 7.90 5.93
CA ARG A 2 19.14 6.61 5.73
C ARG A 2 19.26 6.20 4.27
N GLU A 3 19.45 4.91 4.04
CA GLU A 3 19.63 4.38 2.70
C GLU A 3 18.30 3.94 2.10
N LEU A 4 18.27 3.82 0.77
CA LEU A 4 17.10 3.27 0.06
C LEU A 4 16.89 1.81 0.47
N ALA A 5 15.64 1.44 0.70
CA ALA A 5 15.28 0.08 1.04
C ALA A 5 15.12 -0.77 -0.22
N ASP A 6 16.01 -1.71 -0.40
CA ASP A 6 15.92 -2.77 -1.39
C ASP A 6 15.22 -4.03 -0.79
N ARG A 7 15.01 -5.04 -1.61
CA ARG A 7 14.41 -6.31 -1.17
C ARG A 7 15.16 -6.93 0.02
N GLY A 8 16.49 -6.92 -0.01
CA GLY A 8 17.30 -7.52 1.06
C GLY A 8 17.12 -6.81 2.40
N ARG A 9 16.99 -5.49 2.39
CA ARG A 9 16.71 -4.71 3.60
C ARG A 9 15.29 -4.96 4.12
N ILE A 10 14.32 -5.08 3.24
CA ILE A 10 12.94 -5.41 3.61
C ILE A 10 12.88 -6.84 4.20
N ASP A 11 13.61 -7.80 3.64
CA ASP A 11 13.70 -9.15 4.18
C ASP A 11 14.30 -9.15 5.60
N ARG A 12 15.37 -8.37 5.84
CA ARG A 12 15.95 -8.20 7.18
C ARG A 12 14.97 -7.53 8.16
N LEU A 13 14.18 -6.58 7.67
CA LEU A 13 13.11 -5.97 8.47
C LEU A 13 12.05 -7.00 8.89
N MET A 14 11.60 -7.85 7.98
CA MET A 14 10.64 -8.89 8.29
C MET A 14 11.17 -9.86 9.35
N GLN A 15 12.45 -10.24 9.28
CA GLN A 15 13.11 -11.05 10.32
C GLN A 15 13.15 -10.31 11.67
N ALA A 16 13.46 -9.01 11.64
CA ALA A 16 13.50 -8.20 12.86
C ALA A 16 12.12 -8.03 13.50
N PHE A 17 11.08 -7.81 12.70
CA PHE A 17 9.71 -7.74 13.18
C PHE A 17 9.26 -9.07 13.82
N GLY A 18 9.63 -10.19 13.20
CA GLY A 18 9.35 -11.52 13.76
C GLY A 18 9.95 -11.74 15.15
N ARG A 19 11.13 -11.19 15.41
CA ARG A 19 11.78 -11.25 16.73
C ARG A 19 11.18 -10.25 17.73
N ALA A 20 10.69 -9.11 17.27
CA ALA A 20 10.20 -8.03 18.13
C ALA A 20 8.76 -8.23 18.58
N ALA A 21 7.93 -8.91 17.81
CA ALA A 21 6.50 -9.07 18.10
C ALA A 21 6.24 -9.78 19.41
N GLY A 22 5.40 -9.18 20.24
CA GLY A 22 4.99 -9.74 21.53
C GLY A 22 3.81 -10.71 21.44
N ARG A 23 3.12 -10.73 20.29
CA ARG A 23 1.91 -11.55 20.05
C ARG A 23 1.78 -11.89 18.57
N GLU A 24 0.83 -12.75 18.24
CA GLU A 24 0.46 -13.01 16.84
C GLU A 24 -0.09 -11.73 16.21
N VAL A 25 0.52 -11.28 15.13
CA VAL A 25 0.10 -10.07 14.40
C VAL A 25 0.21 -10.28 12.89
N ARG A 26 -0.51 -9.46 12.16
CA ARG A 26 -0.37 -9.26 10.72
C ARG A 26 0.25 -7.90 10.45
N VAL A 27 1.25 -7.88 9.59
CA VAL A 27 1.85 -6.64 9.08
C VAL A 27 1.50 -6.51 7.62
N TYR A 28 0.93 -5.36 7.26
CA TYR A 28 0.53 -5.05 5.89
C TYR A 28 1.46 -3.99 5.34
N PHE A 29 2.25 -4.35 4.34
CA PHE A 29 3.08 -3.40 3.60
C PHE A 29 2.29 -2.72 2.50
N LEU A 30 2.66 -1.48 2.20
CA LEU A 30 2.02 -0.68 1.15
C LEU A 30 3.03 0.23 0.45
N GLY A 31 2.58 0.91 -0.57
CA GLY A 31 3.38 1.91 -1.28
C GLY A 31 4.58 1.33 -2.02
N GLY A 32 5.72 1.99 -1.87
CA GLY A 32 6.97 1.58 -2.53
C GLY A 32 7.46 0.20 -2.10
N THR A 33 7.17 -0.23 -0.88
CA THR A 33 7.53 -1.57 -0.39
C THR A 33 6.82 -2.66 -1.20
N THR A 34 5.53 -2.48 -1.50
CA THR A 34 4.81 -3.38 -2.40
C THR A 34 5.46 -3.45 -3.78
N ALA A 35 5.85 -2.30 -4.33
CA ALA A 35 6.51 -2.22 -5.64
C ALA A 35 7.85 -2.95 -5.67
N VAL A 36 8.65 -2.83 -4.60
CA VAL A 36 9.93 -3.54 -4.48
C VAL A 36 9.73 -5.04 -4.35
N LEU A 37 8.85 -5.48 -3.46
CA LEU A 37 8.61 -6.91 -3.21
C LEU A 37 7.95 -7.62 -4.41
N MET A 38 7.11 -6.93 -5.15
CA MET A 38 6.50 -7.44 -6.38
C MET A 38 7.36 -7.27 -7.63
N GLY A 39 8.44 -6.49 -7.55
CA GLY A 39 9.54 -6.54 -8.51
C GLY A 39 9.53 -5.49 -9.62
N TRP A 40 8.72 -4.43 -9.54
CA TRP A 40 8.78 -3.35 -10.55
C TRP A 40 9.56 -2.10 -10.11
N ARG A 41 10.03 -2.08 -8.86
CA ARG A 41 11.02 -1.09 -8.39
C ARG A 41 12.19 -1.78 -7.72
N PRO A 42 13.42 -1.29 -7.91
CA PRO A 42 14.59 -1.83 -7.21
C PRO A 42 14.62 -1.41 -5.74
N THR A 43 14.13 -0.21 -5.40
CA THR A 43 14.21 0.37 -4.07
C THR A 43 13.01 1.27 -3.76
N THR A 44 12.84 1.57 -2.47
CA THR A 44 11.92 2.61 -1.98
C THR A 44 12.62 3.49 -0.94
N ILE A 45 12.18 4.74 -0.81
CA ILE A 45 12.67 5.66 0.22
C ILE A 45 12.09 5.28 1.58
N ASP A 46 10.78 5.05 1.62
CA ASP A 46 10.04 4.76 2.84
C ASP A 46 9.48 3.34 2.82
N VAL A 47 9.46 2.70 3.98
CA VAL A 47 8.75 1.45 4.21
C VAL A 47 7.54 1.75 5.07
N ASP A 48 6.38 1.79 4.41
CA ASP A 48 5.09 2.03 5.03
C ASP A 48 4.41 0.73 5.41
N PHE A 49 3.85 0.67 6.61
CA PHE A 49 3.20 -0.53 7.12
C PHE A 49 2.09 -0.26 8.11
N VAL A 50 1.19 -1.23 8.23
CA VAL A 50 0.11 -1.29 9.23
C VAL A 50 0.25 -2.57 10.02
N VAL A 51 0.05 -2.52 11.34
CA VAL A 51 0.07 -3.70 12.24
C VAL A 51 -1.35 -3.96 12.76
N ARG A 52 -1.82 -5.20 12.63
CA ARG A 52 -3.13 -5.63 13.16
C ARG A 52 -3.06 -7.02 13.82
N PRO A 53 -3.60 -7.19 15.03
CA PRO A 53 -3.94 -6.13 15.96
C PRO A 53 -2.70 -5.33 16.37
N GLU A 54 -2.86 -4.16 16.96
CA GLU A 54 -1.72 -3.38 17.44
C GLU A 54 -0.87 -4.17 18.44
N ASP A 55 0.43 -4.04 18.35
CA ASP A 55 1.40 -4.69 19.23
C ASP A 55 2.44 -3.67 19.69
N ASP A 56 2.34 -3.29 20.95
CA ASP A 56 3.24 -2.32 21.57
C ASP A 56 4.71 -2.74 21.51
N ALA A 57 4.99 -4.03 21.66
CA ALA A 57 6.37 -4.54 21.62
C ALA A 57 7.00 -4.31 20.25
N LEU A 58 6.27 -4.62 19.17
CA LEU A 58 6.71 -4.38 17.80
C LEU A 58 6.86 -2.89 17.51
N LEU A 59 5.86 -2.08 17.90
CA LEU A 59 5.89 -0.63 17.64
C LEU A 59 7.01 0.08 18.40
N ARG A 60 7.32 -0.33 19.64
CA ARG A 60 8.46 0.21 20.39
C ARG A 60 9.82 -0.14 19.79
N ALA A 61 9.91 -1.22 19.03
CA ALA A 61 11.14 -1.61 18.35
C ALA A 61 11.43 -0.76 17.09
N VAL A 62 10.42 -0.08 16.53
CA VAL A 62 10.55 0.67 15.27
C VAL A 62 11.68 1.71 15.29
N PRO A 63 11.85 2.58 16.33
CA PRO A 63 12.94 3.56 16.33
C PRO A 63 14.34 2.93 16.25
N GLU A 64 14.58 1.85 16.99
CA GLU A 64 15.84 1.12 16.94
C GLU A 64 16.05 0.46 15.59
N LEU A 65 15.01 -0.12 15.00
CA LEU A 65 15.07 -0.77 13.70
C LEU A 65 15.37 0.22 12.57
N LYS A 66 14.82 1.43 12.64
CA LYS A 66 15.17 2.52 11.72
C LYS A 66 16.68 2.77 11.68
N GLU A 67 17.29 2.88 12.86
CA GLU A 67 18.72 3.16 12.97
C GLU A 67 19.57 1.94 12.57
N ARG A 68 19.22 0.77 13.08
CA ARG A 68 20.02 -0.44 12.83
C ARG A 68 19.99 -0.87 11.35
N LEU A 69 18.86 -0.75 10.69
CA LEU A 69 18.70 -1.15 9.29
C LEU A 69 18.95 0.01 8.31
N GLN A 70 19.13 1.23 8.83
CA GLN A 70 19.34 2.45 8.03
C GLN A 70 18.22 2.68 6.99
N ILE A 71 16.98 2.39 7.35
CA ILE A 71 15.79 2.58 6.51
C ILE A 71 14.78 3.49 7.20
N ASN A 72 13.96 4.15 6.41
CA ASN A 72 12.85 4.92 6.93
C ASN A 72 11.63 4.02 7.08
N LEU A 73 11.09 3.91 8.31
CA LEU A 73 9.91 3.11 8.63
C LEU A 73 8.80 4.04 9.12
N GLU A 74 7.61 3.91 8.55
CA GLU A 74 6.46 4.71 8.93
C GLU A 74 5.20 3.85 9.06
N THR A 75 4.43 4.10 10.10
CA THR A 75 3.08 3.56 10.19
C THR A 75 2.16 4.45 9.35
N ALA A 76 1.60 3.90 8.30
CA ALA A 76 0.70 4.61 7.39
C ALA A 76 -0.34 3.65 6.84
N SER A 77 -1.53 4.17 6.56
CA SER A 77 -2.62 3.39 5.97
C SER A 77 -3.30 4.18 4.86
N PRO A 78 -3.70 3.53 3.76
CA PRO A 78 -4.58 4.17 2.78
C PRO A 78 -5.85 4.74 3.40
N ALA A 79 -6.36 4.13 4.47
CA ALA A 79 -7.54 4.59 5.21
C ALA A 79 -7.38 5.96 5.88
N ASP A 80 -6.14 6.45 6.03
CA ASP A 80 -5.87 7.80 6.52
C ASP A 80 -6.19 8.88 5.47
N PHE A 81 -6.24 8.51 4.20
CA PHE A 81 -6.35 9.42 3.06
C PHE A 81 -7.60 9.22 2.22
N ILE A 82 -8.15 8.01 2.18
CA ILE A 82 -9.33 7.63 1.39
C ILE A 82 -10.27 6.72 2.20
N PRO A 83 -11.58 6.69 1.87
CA PRO A 83 -12.52 5.79 2.54
C PRO A 83 -12.36 4.34 2.04
N VAL A 84 -11.45 3.59 2.65
CA VAL A 84 -11.22 2.17 2.32
C VAL A 84 -12.45 1.35 2.72
N PRO A 85 -13.04 0.55 1.81
CA PRO A 85 -14.14 -0.36 2.15
C PRO A 85 -13.76 -1.35 3.26
N GLU A 86 -14.72 -1.70 4.10
CA GLU A 86 -14.54 -2.70 5.16
C GLU A 86 -14.05 -4.03 4.60
N GLY A 87 -13.38 -4.83 5.44
CA GLY A 87 -12.83 -6.12 5.04
C GLY A 87 -11.49 -6.04 4.31
N TRP A 88 -10.80 -4.89 4.32
CA TRP A 88 -9.51 -4.74 3.67
C TRP A 88 -8.44 -5.71 4.22
N GLU A 89 -8.54 -6.08 5.49
CA GLU A 89 -7.62 -7.03 6.11
C GLU A 89 -7.68 -8.41 5.44
N ASP A 90 -8.86 -8.84 5.01
CA ASP A 90 -9.06 -10.11 4.31
C ASP A 90 -8.72 -10.03 2.81
N ARG A 91 -8.57 -8.81 2.27
CA ARG A 91 -8.11 -8.58 0.89
C ARG A 91 -6.60 -8.40 0.77
N GLY A 92 -5.86 -8.55 1.88
CA GLY A 92 -4.40 -8.55 1.85
C GLY A 92 -3.84 -9.69 1.01
N VAL A 93 -2.71 -9.46 0.34
CA VAL A 93 -2.00 -10.48 -0.43
C VAL A 93 -0.83 -11.02 0.38
N PHE A 94 -0.84 -12.31 0.68
CA PHE A 94 0.17 -12.97 1.49
C PHE A 94 1.58 -12.82 0.91
N ILE A 95 2.54 -12.51 1.78
CA ILE A 95 3.97 -12.42 1.45
C ILE A 95 4.74 -13.58 2.09
N SER A 96 4.77 -13.63 3.42
CA SER A 96 5.48 -14.64 4.19
C SER A 96 5.06 -14.62 5.66
N ARG A 97 5.56 -15.58 6.42
CA ARG A 97 5.43 -15.60 7.88
C ARG A 97 6.80 -15.75 8.52
N VAL A 98 7.08 -14.93 9.53
CA VAL A 98 8.28 -15.02 10.36
C VAL A 98 7.84 -15.02 11.83
N ALA A 99 8.02 -16.13 12.51
CA ALA A 99 7.60 -16.33 13.90
C ALA A 99 6.12 -15.99 14.09
N ARG A 100 5.79 -14.98 14.92
CA ARG A 100 4.43 -14.54 15.22
C ARG A 100 3.88 -13.50 14.24
N VAL A 101 4.65 -13.13 13.22
CA VAL A 101 4.25 -12.09 12.27
C VAL A 101 3.95 -12.72 10.91
N THR A 102 2.75 -12.50 10.41
CA THR A 102 2.38 -12.82 9.04
C THR A 102 2.35 -11.52 8.23
N PHE A 103 3.09 -11.51 7.12
CA PHE A 103 3.24 -10.34 6.26
C PHE A 103 2.35 -10.44 5.05
N TYR A 104 1.70 -9.31 4.73
CA TYR A 104 0.82 -9.14 3.57
C TYR A 104 1.15 -7.84 2.84
N HIS A 105 0.84 -7.79 1.57
CA HIS A 105 0.57 -6.50 0.91
C HIS A 105 -0.81 -6.03 1.34
N TYR A 106 -0.93 -4.76 1.69
CA TYR A 106 -2.23 -4.13 1.93
C TYR A 106 -3.11 -4.29 0.69
N ASP A 107 -4.43 -4.34 0.86
CA ASP A 107 -5.41 -4.39 -0.22
C ASP A 107 -4.93 -3.59 -1.45
N LEU A 108 -4.66 -4.28 -2.57
CA LEU A 108 -4.06 -3.66 -3.75
C LEU A 108 -4.98 -2.63 -4.40
N TYR A 109 -6.29 -2.81 -4.32
CA TYR A 109 -7.24 -1.82 -4.81
C TYR A 109 -7.22 -0.55 -3.96
N ALA A 110 -7.11 -0.67 -2.63
CA ALA A 110 -6.94 0.47 -1.75
C ALA A 110 -5.64 1.22 -2.06
N GLN A 111 -4.54 0.51 -2.26
CA GLN A 111 -3.26 1.11 -2.66
C GLN A 111 -3.37 1.84 -3.99
N ALA A 112 -4.01 1.22 -4.99
CA ALA A 112 -4.22 1.83 -6.30
C ALA A 112 -5.06 3.10 -6.21
N MET A 113 -6.16 3.08 -5.44
CA MET A 113 -7.03 4.25 -5.26
C MET A 113 -6.31 5.40 -4.56
N ALA A 114 -5.56 5.14 -3.51
CA ALA A 114 -4.76 6.16 -2.82
C ALA A 114 -3.73 6.80 -3.76
N LYS A 115 -3.10 6.00 -4.62
CA LYS A 115 -2.15 6.48 -5.65
C LYS A 115 -2.83 7.33 -6.71
N VAL A 116 -4.00 6.92 -7.19
CA VAL A 116 -4.77 7.69 -8.19
C VAL A 116 -5.24 9.02 -7.60
N GLU A 117 -5.68 9.04 -6.36
CA GLU A 117 -6.09 10.27 -5.67
C GLU A 117 -4.89 11.23 -5.54
N ARG A 118 -3.74 10.76 -5.09
CA ARG A 118 -2.54 11.58 -4.95
C ARG A 118 -2.00 12.06 -6.30
N GLY A 119 -1.99 11.21 -7.31
CA GLY A 119 -1.82 11.54 -8.72
C GLY A 119 -0.41 11.97 -9.15
N HIS A 120 0.64 11.68 -8.39
CA HIS A 120 2.01 11.91 -8.83
C HIS A 120 2.40 10.99 -9.99
N ALA A 121 3.40 11.38 -10.79
CA ALA A 121 3.85 10.60 -11.95
C ALA A 121 4.25 9.16 -11.56
N GLN A 122 4.97 9.00 -10.45
CA GLN A 122 5.35 7.70 -9.93
C GLN A 122 4.14 6.88 -9.49
N ASP A 123 3.13 7.51 -8.87
CA ASP A 123 1.89 6.84 -8.47
C ASP A 123 1.15 6.25 -9.67
N ARG A 124 1.03 7.04 -10.73
CA ARG A 124 0.41 6.57 -11.99
C ARG A 124 1.19 5.43 -12.63
N ALA A 125 2.53 5.51 -12.61
CA ALA A 125 3.40 4.45 -13.10
C ALA A 125 3.21 3.15 -12.32
N ASP A 126 3.11 3.21 -11.00
CA ASP A 126 2.85 2.06 -10.15
C ASP A 126 1.50 1.40 -10.46
N VAL A 127 0.44 2.21 -10.61
CA VAL A 127 -0.89 1.67 -10.94
C VAL A 127 -0.90 0.99 -12.31
N ARG A 128 -0.20 1.55 -13.30
CA ARG A 128 -0.04 0.91 -14.61
C ARG A 128 0.68 -0.43 -14.52
N GLU A 129 1.72 -0.53 -13.68
CA GLU A 129 2.40 -1.80 -13.42
C GLU A 129 1.46 -2.82 -12.76
N MET A 130 0.65 -2.39 -11.78
CA MET A 130 -0.34 -3.27 -11.14
C MET A 130 -1.36 -3.79 -12.16
N LEU A 131 -1.83 -2.95 -13.08
CA LEU A 131 -2.73 -3.36 -14.18
C LEU A 131 -2.04 -4.30 -15.16
N SER A 132 -0.84 -3.96 -15.63
CA SER A 132 -0.13 -4.75 -16.65
C SER A 132 0.28 -6.13 -16.15
N ARG A 133 0.50 -6.27 -14.84
CA ARG A 133 0.82 -7.54 -14.18
C ARG A 133 -0.41 -8.36 -13.77
N GLY A 134 -1.60 -7.84 -14.02
CA GLY A 134 -2.85 -8.51 -13.65
C GLY A 134 -3.10 -8.58 -12.14
N LEU A 135 -2.45 -7.72 -11.35
CA LEU A 135 -2.63 -7.64 -9.91
C LEU A 135 -3.95 -6.97 -9.53
N ILE A 136 -4.41 -6.07 -10.38
CA ILE A 136 -5.73 -5.45 -10.30
C ILE A 136 -6.38 -5.43 -11.68
N GLU A 137 -7.70 -5.38 -11.72
CA GLU A 137 -8.51 -5.34 -12.94
C GLU A 137 -9.27 -4.02 -13.03
N ARG A 138 -9.37 -3.46 -14.24
CA ARG A 138 -10.04 -2.17 -14.49
C ARG A 138 -11.49 -2.14 -14.00
N GLY A 139 -12.27 -3.16 -14.35
CA GLY A 139 -13.69 -3.26 -13.96
C GLY A 139 -13.89 -3.33 -12.46
N ARG A 140 -13.05 -4.11 -11.77
CA ARG A 140 -13.07 -4.21 -10.30
C ARG A 140 -12.61 -2.92 -9.64
N ALA A 141 -11.63 -2.23 -10.21
CA ALA A 141 -11.19 -0.93 -9.70
C ALA A 141 -12.33 0.11 -9.79
N LEU A 142 -13.07 0.16 -10.90
CA LEU A 142 -14.23 1.03 -11.03
C LEU A 142 -15.33 0.68 -10.03
N GLU A 143 -15.61 -0.60 -9.80
CA GLU A 143 -16.57 -1.04 -8.79
C GLU A 143 -16.12 -0.69 -7.37
N TYR A 144 -14.83 -0.86 -7.08
CA TYR A 144 -14.24 -0.45 -5.80
C TYR A 144 -14.43 1.04 -5.55
N PHE A 145 -14.21 1.87 -6.55
CA PHE A 145 -14.44 3.32 -6.47
C PHE A 145 -15.91 3.65 -6.20
N ARG A 146 -16.86 2.95 -6.83
CA ARG A 146 -18.30 3.15 -6.58
C ARG A 146 -18.68 2.90 -5.12
N GLN A 147 -18.02 1.96 -4.46
CA GLN A 147 -18.21 1.70 -3.04
C GLN A 147 -17.61 2.79 -2.15
N MET A 148 -16.52 3.42 -2.59
CA MET A 148 -15.86 4.50 -1.86
C MET A 148 -16.58 5.84 -2.00
N GLU A 149 -17.08 6.14 -3.19
CA GLU A 149 -17.57 7.47 -3.58
C GLU A 149 -18.61 8.06 -2.62
N PRO A 150 -19.61 7.31 -2.13
CA PRO A 150 -20.59 7.86 -1.17
C PRO A 150 -19.99 8.28 0.18
N ARG A 151 -18.78 7.88 0.48
CA ARG A 151 -18.08 8.17 1.75
C ARG A 151 -16.99 9.23 1.61
N LEU A 152 -16.76 9.77 0.41
CA LEU A 152 -15.73 10.79 0.15
C LEU A 152 -15.92 12.05 0.99
N TYR A 153 -17.15 12.37 1.37
CA TYR A 153 -17.46 13.53 2.23
C TYR A 153 -16.75 13.50 3.59
N ARG A 154 -16.28 12.31 4.04
CA ARG A 154 -15.51 12.16 5.28
C ARG A 154 -14.06 12.60 5.12
N PHE A 155 -13.63 12.88 3.91
CA PHE A 155 -12.27 13.26 3.55
C PHE A 155 -12.29 14.61 2.81
N PRO A 156 -12.45 15.72 3.55
CA PRO A 156 -12.65 17.03 2.90
C PRO A 156 -11.45 17.53 2.11
N ALA A 157 -10.26 16.96 2.30
CA ALA A 157 -9.09 17.26 1.46
C ALA A 157 -9.19 16.67 0.05
N ILE A 158 -10.10 15.71 -0.19
CA ILE A 158 -10.32 15.15 -1.52
C ILE A 158 -11.29 16.03 -2.31
N ASP A 159 -10.87 16.44 -3.50
CA ASP A 159 -11.79 17.01 -4.50
C ASP A 159 -12.46 15.86 -5.27
N ALA A 160 -13.71 15.54 -4.90
CA ALA A 160 -14.40 14.36 -5.42
C ALA A 160 -14.53 14.34 -6.96
N PRO A 161 -14.88 15.45 -7.65
CA PRO A 161 -14.94 15.47 -9.11
C PRO A 161 -13.58 15.21 -9.77
N THR A 162 -12.50 15.75 -9.22
CA THR A 162 -11.13 15.53 -9.73
C THR A 162 -10.71 14.08 -9.52
N PHE A 163 -10.99 13.51 -8.36
CA PHE A 163 -10.69 12.11 -8.07
C PHE A 163 -11.46 11.17 -9.00
N ARG A 164 -12.76 11.41 -9.21
CA ARG A 164 -13.57 10.63 -10.17
C ARG A 164 -12.97 10.64 -11.56
N ARG A 165 -12.60 11.81 -12.08
CA ARG A 165 -11.97 11.94 -13.40
C ARG A 165 -10.67 11.14 -13.49
N ALA A 166 -9.82 11.22 -12.47
CA ALA A 166 -8.57 10.48 -12.42
C ALA A 166 -8.81 8.97 -12.43
N VAL A 167 -9.82 8.48 -11.71
CA VAL A 167 -10.23 7.06 -11.72
C VAL A 167 -10.72 6.64 -13.11
N GLU A 168 -11.57 7.44 -13.74
CA GLU A 168 -12.08 7.18 -15.09
C GLU A 168 -10.97 7.19 -16.13
N GLU A 169 -10.00 8.09 -16.04
CA GLU A 169 -8.83 8.14 -16.92
C GLU A 169 -7.94 6.90 -16.77
N MET A 170 -7.72 6.45 -15.53
CA MET A 170 -6.86 5.32 -15.25
C MET A 170 -7.51 3.97 -15.58
N PHE A 171 -8.77 3.79 -15.24
CA PHE A 171 -9.46 2.50 -15.28
C PHE A 171 -10.60 2.43 -16.31
N GLY A 172 -11.04 3.56 -16.85
CA GLY A 172 -12.07 3.58 -17.88
C GLY A 172 -11.60 2.92 -19.16
N SER A 173 -12.55 2.57 -20.02
CA SER A 173 -12.24 2.07 -21.38
C SER A 173 -11.51 3.15 -22.16
N PRO A 174 -10.47 2.83 -22.94
CA PRO A 174 -9.84 3.80 -23.82
C PRO A 174 -10.92 4.38 -24.74
N LYS A 175 -11.03 5.71 -24.79
CA LYS A 175 -11.90 6.36 -25.77
C LYS A 175 -11.50 5.84 -27.14
N ARG A 176 -12.42 5.18 -27.84
CA ARG A 176 -12.23 4.91 -29.26
C ARG A 176 -11.98 6.28 -29.91
N GLN A 177 -10.79 6.48 -30.43
CA GLN A 177 -10.57 7.59 -31.35
C GLN A 177 -11.46 7.30 -32.56
N SER A 178 -12.55 8.05 -32.66
CA SER A 178 -13.35 8.06 -33.87
C SER A 178 -12.46 8.72 -34.91
N GLY A 179 -11.95 7.88 -35.83
CA GLY A 179 -11.25 8.34 -37.04
C GLY A 179 -12.22 9.04 -37.96
#